data_8d897d6d3ce68d5e4d7d646e4af0277e
#
_entry.id   8d897d6d3ce68d5e4d7d646e4af0277e
#
_cell.length_a   1.000
_cell.length_b   1.000
_cell.length_c   1.000
_cell.angle_alpha   90.00
_cell.angle_beta   90.00
_cell.angle_gamma   90.00
#
_symmetry.space_group_name_H-M   'P 1'
#
loop_
_entity.id
_entity.type
_entity.pdbx_description
1 polymer ?
#
loop_
_entity_poly.entity_id
_entity_poly.type
_entity_poly.pdbx_seq_one_letter_code
_entity_poly.pdbx_strand_id
1 'polypeptide(L)'
;RTIGEAPKTERVAIPAGSYVLTLKEIKDYESEDIYAEPDELGERPKKKQLIWIFEADKQAPDKRPYEYAQFTGLFYGDERANMTHLLDGMLPDVDHATKRKGVDVEALVGRQYRVRIQYAPNQKGVMRPKITMMDPIGDGGLPGQIPAGLKDVESQDAPF
;
A
#
# COMPACT_ATOMS: atom_id res chain seq x y z
N ARG A 1 -33.81 -20.00 -2.30
CA ARG A 1 -32.75 -19.00 -2.19
C ARG A 1 -33.37 -17.61 -2.29
N THR A 2 -33.05 -16.79 -1.33
CA THR A 2 -33.48 -15.40 -1.34
C THR A 2 -32.47 -14.57 -2.09
N ILE A 3 -32.93 -13.87 -3.10
CA ILE A 3 -32.11 -12.92 -3.83
C ILE A 3 -32.54 -11.55 -3.35
N GLY A 4 -31.68 -10.88 -2.67
CA GLY A 4 -31.92 -9.53 -2.19
C GLY A 4 -30.72 -8.65 -2.49
N GLU A 5 -30.64 -7.57 -1.78
CA GLU A 5 -29.44 -6.73 -1.83
C GLU A 5 -28.20 -7.55 -1.46
N ALA A 6 -27.11 -7.28 -2.13
CA ALA A 6 -25.83 -7.81 -1.70
C ALA A 6 -25.60 -7.42 -0.24
N PRO A 7 -25.01 -8.32 0.57
CA PRO A 7 -24.65 -7.95 1.93
C PRO A 7 -23.87 -6.64 1.89
N LYS A 8 -24.26 -5.71 2.74
CA LYS A 8 -23.55 -4.43 2.84
C LYS A 8 -22.19 -4.67 3.45
N THR A 9 -21.30 -5.18 2.65
CA THR A 9 -19.90 -5.35 3.00
C THR A 9 -19.11 -4.08 2.70
N GLU A 10 -19.72 -3.14 2.00
CA GLU A 10 -19.09 -1.86 1.73
C GLU A 10 -18.80 -1.14 3.02
N ARG A 11 -17.55 -0.76 3.17
CA ARG A 11 -17.14 0.05 4.28
C ARG A 11 -17.40 1.52 3.99
N VAL A 12 -17.67 2.27 5.04
CA VAL A 12 -17.75 3.72 4.95
C VAL A 12 -16.40 4.26 4.48
N ALA A 13 -16.41 5.13 3.49
CA ALA A 13 -15.19 5.73 2.96
C ALA A 13 -14.46 6.51 4.05
N ILE A 14 -13.14 6.38 4.10
CA ILE A 14 -12.32 7.09 5.06
C ILE A 14 -12.34 8.60 4.76
N PRO A 15 -12.68 9.46 5.72
CA PRO A 15 -12.66 10.90 5.49
C PRO A 15 -11.23 11.43 5.39
N ALA A 16 -11.10 12.62 4.80
CA ALA A 16 -9.83 13.34 4.82
C ALA A 16 -9.39 13.60 6.27
N GLY A 17 -8.11 13.52 6.53
CA GLY A 17 -7.55 13.76 7.85
C GLY A 17 -6.25 13.03 8.08
N SER A 18 -5.81 13.05 9.32
CA SER A 18 -4.59 12.37 9.75
C SER A 18 -4.93 11.09 10.49
N TYR A 19 -4.20 10.02 10.16
CA TYR A 19 -4.45 8.69 10.71
C TYR A 19 -3.16 7.95 11.00
N VAL A 20 -3.27 6.93 11.85
CA VAL A 20 -2.28 5.87 11.93
C VAL A 20 -2.86 4.67 11.19
N LEU A 21 -2.21 4.25 10.12
CA LEU A 21 -2.61 3.09 9.34
C LEU A 21 -1.71 1.91 9.67
N THR A 22 -2.33 0.75 9.88
CA THR A 22 -1.62 -0.52 10.01
C THR A 22 -1.83 -1.32 8.73
N LEU A 23 -0.75 -1.78 8.13
CA LEU A 23 -0.86 -2.65 6.96
C LEU A 23 -1.41 -4.00 7.39
N LYS A 24 -2.62 -4.30 6.96
CA LYS A 24 -3.35 -5.49 7.39
C LYS A 24 -3.08 -6.68 6.49
N GLU A 25 -3.15 -6.47 5.18
CA GLU A 25 -2.92 -7.52 4.20
C GLU A 25 -2.59 -6.95 2.83
N ILE A 26 -2.02 -7.79 1.99
CA ILE A 26 -1.76 -7.49 0.58
C ILE A 26 -2.39 -8.62 -0.21
N LYS A 27 -3.22 -8.27 -1.18
CA LYS A 27 -3.92 -9.24 -2.04
C LYS A 27 -3.48 -9.10 -3.47
N ASP A 28 -3.43 -10.23 -4.18
CA ASP A 28 -3.29 -10.21 -5.62
C ASP A 28 -4.60 -9.80 -6.27
N TYR A 29 -4.48 -9.06 -7.35
CA TYR A 29 -5.63 -8.60 -8.13
C TYR A 29 -5.30 -8.65 -9.61
N GLU A 30 -6.23 -9.13 -10.40
CA GLU A 30 -6.11 -9.10 -11.86
C GLU A 30 -7.28 -8.32 -12.45
N SER A 31 -6.96 -7.42 -13.37
CA SER A 31 -7.96 -6.68 -14.14
C SER A 31 -7.61 -6.77 -15.62
N GLU A 32 -8.61 -6.54 -16.48
CA GLU A 32 -8.38 -6.44 -17.90
C GLU A 32 -7.53 -5.22 -18.20
N ASP A 33 -6.48 -5.39 -19.00
CA ASP A 33 -5.66 -4.26 -19.46
C ASP A 33 -6.36 -3.57 -20.61
N ILE A 34 -7.07 -2.49 -20.32
CA ILE A 34 -7.86 -1.73 -21.28
C ILE A 34 -7.00 -1.00 -22.32
N TYR A 35 -5.68 -0.87 -22.06
CA TYR A 35 -4.76 -0.21 -22.99
C TYR A 35 -4.05 -1.19 -23.91
N ALA A 36 -4.16 -2.49 -23.65
CA ALA A 36 -3.59 -3.50 -24.51
C ALA A 36 -4.55 -3.82 -25.68
N GLU A 37 -3.96 -4.22 -26.81
CA GLU A 37 -4.77 -4.67 -27.94
C GLU A 37 -5.45 -6.01 -27.59
N PRO A 38 -6.74 -6.18 -27.93
CA PRO A 38 -7.40 -7.46 -27.73
C PRO A 38 -6.79 -8.52 -28.66
N ASP A 39 -6.83 -9.77 -28.21
CA ASP A 39 -6.40 -10.91 -29.01
C ASP A 39 -7.44 -11.24 -30.10
N GLU A 40 -7.20 -12.33 -30.82
CA GLU A 40 -8.06 -12.76 -31.92
C GLU A 40 -9.52 -13.02 -31.48
N LEU A 41 -9.72 -13.37 -30.20
CA LEU A 41 -11.03 -13.62 -29.61
C LEU A 41 -11.66 -12.36 -29.02
N GLY A 42 -11.00 -11.21 -29.12
CA GLY A 42 -11.47 -9.96 -28.53
C GLY A 42 -11.15 -9.84 -27.05
N GLU A 43 -10.37 -10.75 -26.50
CA GLU A 43 -9.95 -10.70 -25.10
C GLU A 43 -8.65 -9.91 -24.96
N ARG A 44 -8.59 -9.09 -23.93
CA ARG A 44 -7.38 -8.34 -23.59
C ARG A 44 -6.59 -9.08 -22.51
N PRO A 45 -5.24 -8.94 -22.51
CA PRO A 45 -4.43 -9.51 -21.46
C PRO A 45 -4.83 -8.95 -20.11
N LYS A 46 -4.70 -9.77 -19.08
CA LYS A 46 -4.96 -9.36 -17.71
C LYS A 46 -3.77 -8.62 -17.15
N LYS A 47 -4.06 -7.55 -16.46
CA LYS A 47 -3.07 -6.76 -15.74
C LYS A 47 -3.02 -7.23 -14.29
N LYS A 48 -1.84 -7.67 -13.85
CA LYS A 48 -1.63 -8.07 -12.46
C LYS A 48 -1.30 -6.86 -11.61
N GLN A 49 -1.97 -6.77 -10.46
CA GLN A 49 -1.81 -5.68 -9.51
C GLN A 49 -1.83 -6.23 -8.10
N LEU A 50 -1.47 -5.38 -7.15
CA LEU A 50 -1.62 -5.66 -5.73
C LEU A 50 -2.63 -4.68 -5.13
N ILE A 51 -3.39 -5.16 -4.17
CA ILE A 51 -4.23 -4.33 -3.31
C ILE A 51 -3.64 -4.36 -1.92
N TRP A 52 -3.24 -3.19 -1.42
CA TRP A 52 -2.71 -3.01 -0.09
C TRP A 52 -3.84 -2.52 0.80
N ILE A 53 -4.15 -3.29 1.82
CA ILE A 53 -5.26 -2.96 2.73
C ILE A 53 -4.70 -2.51 4.07
N PHE A 54 -5.01 -1.28 4.42
CA PHE A 54 -4.61 -0.65 5.67
C PHE A 54 -5.82 -0.42 6.54
N GLU A 55 -5.66 -0.61 7.84
CA GLU A 55 -6.67 -0.34 8.84
C GLU A 55 -6.29 0.89 9.65
N ALA A 56 -7.22 1.83 9.80
CA ALA A 56 -6.98 3.08 10.50
C ALA A 56 -7.23 2.94 12.00
N ASP A 57 -6.66 3.87 12.76
CA ASP A 57 -6.84 3.97 14.21
C ASP A 57 -8.16 4.60 14.62
N LYS A 58 -8.98 5.03 13.68
CA LYS A 58 -10.29 5.64 13.93
C LYS A 58 -11.40 4.76 13.38
N GLN A 59 -12.54 4.79 14.04
CA GLN A 59 -13.69 3.98 13.67
C GLN A 59 -14.72 4.79 12.89
N ALA A 60 -15.35 4.11 11.93
CA ALA A 60 -16.50 4.61 11.23
C ALA A 60 -17.75 4.57 12.13
N PRO A 61 -18.86 5.23 11.72
CA PRO A 61 -20.11 5.17 12.46
C PRO A 61 -20.67 3.76 12.68
N ASP A 62 -20.29 2.81 11.83
CA ASP A 62 -20.66 1.39 11.96
C ASP A 62 -19.79 0.63 12.96
N LYS A 63 -18.94 1.32 13.72
CA LYS A 63 -18.02 0.79 14.73
C LYS A 63 -16.88 -0.08 14.18
N ARG A 64 -16.76 -0.21 12.84
CA ARG A 64 -15.61 -0.85 12.23
C ARG A 64 -14.51 0.18 11.99
N PRO A 65 -13.23 -0.19 12.13
CA PRO A 65 -12.15 0.72 11.76
C PRO A 65 -12.26 1.14 10.29
N TYR A 66 -11.92 2.38 9.99
CA TYR A 66 -11.79 2.78 8.60
C TYR A 66 -10.70 1.96 7.93
N GLU A 67 -10.90 1.63 6.68
CA GLU A 67 -9.90 0.98 5.85
C GLU A 67 -9.51 1.86 4.67
N TYR A 68 -8.25 1.79 4.31
CA TYR A 68 -7.72 2.43 3.12
C TYR A 68 -7.12 1.36 2.22
N ALA A 69 -7.56 1.30 0.97
CA ALA A 69 -7.06 0.37 -0.01
C ALA A 69 -6.25 1.12 -1.07
N GLN A 70 -5.05 0.65 -1.35
CA GLN A 70 -4.17 1.21 -2.37
C GLN A 70 -3.88 0.15 -3.42
N PHE A 71 -4.17 0.47 -4.68
CA PHE A 71 -3.80 -0.39 -5.80
C PHE A 71 -2.42 0.00 -6.29
N THR A 72 -1.57 -0.99 -6.55
CA THR A 72 -0.25 -0.79 -7.14
C THR A 72 0.01 -1.81 -8.22
N GLY A 73 0.97 -1.49 -9.13
CA GLY A 73 1.59 -2.50 -9.97
C GLY A 73 2.52 -3.39 -9.15
N LEU A 74 3.30 -4.20 -9.85
CA LEU A 74 4.20 -5.17 -9.22
C LEU A 74 5.65 -4.70 -9.15
N PHE A 75 5.99 -3.58 -9.80
CA PHE A 75 7.37 -3.16 -9.95
C PHE A 75 7.62 -1.80 -9.34
N TYR A 76 8.79 -1.68 -8.75
CA TYR A 76 9.32 -0.45 -8.18
C TYR A 76 10.26 0.23 -9.19
N GLY A 77 10.28 1.55 -9.20
CA GLY A 77 11.28 2.34 -9.89
C GLY A 77 10.74 3.41 -10.85
N ASP A 78 9.53 3.25 -11.35
CA ASP A 78 8.91 4.30 -12.16
C ASP A 78 8.39 5.41 -11.23
N GLU A 79 8.86 6.63 -11.44
CA GLU A 79 8.47 7.79 -10.63
C GLU A 79 6.96 8.03 -10.59
N ARG A 80 6.24 7.61 -11.60
CA ARG A 80 4.78 7.78 -11.69
C ARG A 80 4.00 6.60 -11.14
N ALA A 81 4.68 5.51 -10.81
CA ALA A 81 4.00 4.31 -10.34
C ALA A 81 3.61 4.43 -8.87
N ASN A 82 2.40 3.97 -8.57
CA ASN A 82 1.91 3.93 -7.18
C ASN A 82 2.79 3.08 -6.28
N MET A 83 3.33 1.98 -6.81
CA MET A 83 4.26 1.12 -6.06
C MET A 83 5.48 1.90 -5.58
N THR A 84 6.07 2.73 -6.45
CA THR A 84 7.23 3.53 -6.12
C THR A 84 6.90 4.53 -5.01
N HIS A 85 5.80 5.26 -5.14
CA HIS A 85 5.39 6.23 -4.12
C HIS A 85 5.09 5.56 -2.79
N LEU A 86 4.41 4.43 -2.81
CA LEU A 86 4.04 3.72 -1.60
C LEU A 86 5.27 3.21 -0.87
N LEU A 87 6.17 2.52 -1.56
CA LEU A 87 7.39 1.99 -0.94
C LEU A 87 8.35 3.09 -0.48
N ASP A 88 8.42 4.20 -1.18
CA ASP A 88 9.23 5.34 -0.74
C ASP A 88 8.71 5.93 0.57
N GLY A 89 7.40 5.96 0.75
CA GLY A 89 6.78 6.40 2.01
C GLY A 89 6.92 5.39 3.14
N MET A 90 6.81 4.10 2.84
CA MET A 90 6.90 3.03 3.82
C MET A 90 8.34 2.72 4.25
N LEU A 91 9.29 2.88 3.35
CA LEU A 91 10.70 2.51 3.52
C LEU A 91 11.62 3.69 3.22
N PRO A 92 11.50 4.81 3.93
CA PRO A 92 12.32 5.99 3.66
C PRO A 92 13.80 5.79 3.95
N ASP A 93 14.14 4.81 4.79
CA ASP A 93 15.52 4.52 5.20
C ASP A 93 16.20 3.51 4.26
N VAL A 94 15.51 3.06 3.23
CA VAL A 94 16.04 2.13 2.23
C VAL A 94 16.31 2.90 0.95
N ASP A 95 17.50 2.73 0.37
CA ASP A 95 17.85 3.42 -0.88
C ASP A 95 17.09 2.84 -2.07
N HIS A 96 17.05 3.61 -3.16
CA HIS A 96 16.33 3.20 -4.37
C HIS A 96 16.94 1.94 -5.02
N ALA A 97 18.25 1.82 -5.00
CA ALA A 97 18.93 0.67 -5.58
C ALA A 97 18.55 -0.62 -4.87
N THR A 98 18.48 -0.59 -3.55
CA THR A 98 18.07 -1.74 -2.75
C THR A 98 16.60 -2.10 -3.00
N LYS A 99 15.72 -1.12 -3.08
CA LYS A 99 14.30 -1.36 -3.39
C LYS A 99 14.11 -1.93 -4.79
N ARG A 100 14.91 -1.51 -5.76
CA ARG A 100 14.86 -2.04 -7.14
C ARG A 100 15.27 -3.50 -7.23
N LYS A 101 16.13 -3.96 -6.35
CA LYS A 101 16.53 -5.38 -6.31
C LYS A 101 15.41 -6.29 -5.84
N GLY A 102 14.48 -5.75 -5.10
CA GLY A 102 13.32 -6.48 -4.61
C GLY A 102 13.06 -6.22 -3.14
N VAL A 103 11.78 -6.20 -2.80
CA VAL A 103 11.30 -6.03 -1.43
C VAL A 103 10.31 -7.14 -1.15
N ASP A 104 10.50 -7.86 -0.05
CA ASP A 104 9.50 -8.80 0.45
C ASP A 104 8.39 -7.99 1.14
N VAL A 105 7.37 -7.66 0.36
CA VAL A 105 6.29 -6.80 0.84
C VAL A 105 5.41 -7.48 1.88
N GLU A 106 5.31 -8.81 1.86
CA GLU A 106 4.54 -9.55 2.86
C GLU A 106 5.12 -9.38 4.28
N ALA A 107 6.42 -9.18 4.37
CA ALA A 107 7.08 -8.94 5.64
C ALA A 107 6.77 -7.55 6.24
N LEU A 108 6.14 -6.66 5.46
CA LEU A 108 5.71 -5.35 5.93
C LEU A 108 4.35 -5.38 6.62
N VAL A 109 3.62 -6.49 6.51
CA VAL A 109 2.30 -6.62 7.14
C VAL A 109 2.45 -6.48 8.65
N GLY A 110 1.58 -5.68 9.25
CA GLY A 110 1.60 -5.35 10.67
C GLY A 110 2.33 -4.06 11.01
N ARG A 111 3.09 -3.50 10.10
CA ARG A 111 3.76 -2.21 10.32
C ARG A 111 2.76 -1.06 10.29
N GLN A 112 3.08 -0.03 11.05
CA GLN A 112 2.23 1.15 11.20
C GLN A 112 2.87 2.38 10.58
N TYR A 113 2.03 3.26 10.06
CA TYR A 113 2.45 4.48 9.38
C TYR A 113 1.54 5.63 9.79
N ARG A 114 2.13 6.80 10.01
CA ARG A 114 1.37 8.03 10.11
C ARG A 114 1.12 8.54 8.71
N VAL A 115 -0.13 8.80 8.40
CA VAL A 115 -0.51 9.24 7.07
C VAL A 115 -1.43 10.44 7.15
N ARG A 116 -1.42 11.21 6.06
CA ARG A 116 -2.44 12.21 5.80
C ARG A 116 -3.21 11.77 4.56
N ILE A 117 -4.53 11.79 4.67
CA ILE A 117 -5.42 11.44 3.57
C ILE A 117 -6.15 12.69 3.12
N GLN A 118 -6.11 12.93 1.81
CA GLN A 118 -6.86 13.99 1.14
C GLN A 118 -7.57 13.38 -0.05
N TYR A 119 -8.70 13.97 -0.42
CA TYR A 119 -9.42 13.53 -1.59
C TYR A 119 -8.86 14.19 -2.84
N ALA A 120 -8.67 13.41 -3.89
CA ALA A 120 -8.18 13.86 -5.17
C ALA A 120 -8.96 13.15 -6.28
N PRO A 121 -9.14 13.77 -7.45
CA PRO A 121 -9.81 13.13 -8.57
C PRO A 121 -8.91 12.04 -9.15
N ASN A 122 -9.51 10.89 -9.48
CA ASN A 122 -8.84 9.85 -10.24
C ASN A 122 -8.90 10.18 -11.75
N GLN A 123 -8.41 9.27 -12.58
CA GLN A 123 -8.41 9.47 -14.04
C GLN A 123 -9.82 9.68 -14.63
N LYS A 124 -10.84 9.20 -13.95
CA LYS A 124 -12.25 9.37 -14.36
C LYS A 124 -12.91 10.60 -13.75
N GLY A 125 -12.15 11.41 -13.02
CA GLY A 125 -12.67 12.60 -12.34
C GLY A 125 -13.43 12.32 -11.06
N VAL A 126 -13.48 11.08 -10.59
CA VAL A 126 -14.15 10.71 -9.34
C VAL A 126 -13.21 10.99 -8.17
N MET A 127 -13.73 11.69 -7.17
CA MET A 127 -12.96 12.00 -5.95
C MET A 127 -12.73 10.73 -5.14
N ARG A 128 -11.48 10.44 -4.84
CA ARG A 128 -11.06 9.28 -4.07
C ARG A 128 -10.08 9.68 -2.98
N PRO A 129 -10.10 9.00 -1.83
CA PRO A 129 -9.10 9.24 -0.80
C PRO A 129 -7.71 8.82 -1.30
N LYS A 130 -6.72 9.63 -0.98
CA LYS A 130 -5.34 9.41 -1.37
C LYS A 130 -4.40 9.78 -0.23
N ILE A 131 -3.39 8.95 0.00
CA ILE A 131 -2.32 9.28 0.93
C ILE A 131 -1.46 10.37 0.30
N THR A 132 -1.35 11.51 0.98
CA THR A 132 -0.53 12.64 0.55
C THR A 132 0.73 12.79 1.37
N MET A 133 0.80 12.14 2.52
CA MET A 133 1.98 12.08 3.37
C MET A 133 1.98 10.74 4.08
N MET A 134 3.15 10.10 4.20
CA MET A 134 3.31 8.82 4.87
C MET A 134 4.67 8.74 5.54
N ASP A 135 4.67 8.45 6.82
CA ASP A 135 5.88 8.23 7.61
C ASP A 135 5.74 6.95 8.43
N PRO A 136 6.74 6.07 8.45
CA PRO A 136 6.68 4.89 9.29
C PRO A 136 6.72 5.25 10.77
N ILE A 137 6.00 4.49 11.57
CA ILE A 137 6.11 4.54 13.02
C ILE A 137 7.09 3.45 13.42
N GLY A 138 8.27 3.85 13.91
CA GLY A 138 9.33 2.94 14.23
C GLY A 138 10.27 2.70 13.06
N ASP A 139 10.42 1.45 12.64
CA ASP A 139 11.40 1.04 11.63
C ASP A 139 10.98 1.43 10.21
N GLY A 140 11.78 2.28 9.56
CA GLY A 140 11.61 2.63 8.14
C GLY A 140 12.52 1.86 7.21
N GLY A 141 13.18 0.81 7.69
CA GLY A 141 14.07 -0.03 6.90
C GLY A 141 13.43 -1.34 6.45
N LEU A 142 14.19 -2.14 5.72
CA LEU A 142 13.73 -3.46 5.28
C LEU A 142 13.50 -4.39 6.48
N PRO A 143 12.50 -5.27 6.40
CA PRO A 143 12.29 -6.28 7.43
C PRO A 143 13.55 -7.13 7.62
N GLY A 144 13.93 -7.35 8.87
CA GLY A 144 15.12 -8.12 9.20
C GLY A 144 16.43 -7.37 9.06
N GLN A 145 16.42 -6.14 8.55
CA GLN A 145 17.59 -5.27 8.55
C GLN A 145 17.69 -4.45 9.84
N ILE A 146 18.93 -4.25 10.26
CA ILE A 146 19.22 -3.40 11.39
C ILE A 146 19.28 -1.96 10.87
N PRO A 147 18.60 -1.00 11.53
CA PRO A 147 18.72 0.43 11.15
C PRO A 147 20.20 0.84 11.10
N ALA A 148 20.54 1.71 10.15
CA ALA A 148 21.92 2.07 9.85
C ALA A 148 22.71 2.50 11.09
N GLY A 149 22.11 3.27 11.99
CA GLY A 149 22.77 3.69 13.22
C GLY A 149 23.03 2.56 14.21
N LEU A 150 22.15 1.58 14.27
CA LEU A 150 22.30 0.40 15.13
C LEU A 150 23.22 -0.65 14.51
N LYS A 151 23.27 -0.70 13.19
CA LYS A 151 24.15 -1.60 12.47
C LYS A 151 25.61 -1.36 12.81
N ASP A 152 26.02 -0.10 12.88
CA ASP A 152 27.40 0.26 13.23
C ASP A 152 27.72 -0.15 14.66
N VAL A 153 26.79 0.07 15.58
CA VAL A 153 26.93 -0.35 16.98
C VAL A 153 27.02 -1.85 17.08
N GLU A 154 26.17 -2.57 16.36
CA GLU A 154 26.19 -4.03 16.34
C GLU A 154 27.46 -4.58 15.73
N SER A 155 27.98 -3.96 14.69
CA SER A 155 29.26 -4.35 14.10
C SER A 155 30.41 -4.20 15.09
N GLN A 156 30.36 -3.22 15.96
CA GLN A 156 31.33 -3.01 17.02
C GLN A 156 31.21 -4.03 18.14
N ASP A 157 29.99 -4.49 18.40
CA ASP A 157 29.70 -5.47 19.45
C ASP A 157 29.85 -6.90 18.98
N ALA A 158 29.92 -7.12 17.67
CA ALA A 158 29.97 -8.45 17.09
C ALA A 158 31.10 -9.36 17.63
N PRO A 159 32.27 -8.84 18.02
CA PRO A 159 33.32 -9.66 18.60
C PRO A 159 33.04 -10.19 20.01
N PHE A 160 32.05 -9.71 20.66
CA PHE A 160 31.78 -10.07 22.07
C PHE A 160 30.98 -11.38 22.20
#